data_a6461cb42476911b75a8762fcefa07a5
#
_entry.id   a6461cb42476911b75a8762fcefa07a5
#
_cell.length_a   1.000
_cell.length_b   1.000
_cell.length_c   1.000
_cell.angle_alpha   90.00
_cell.angle_beta   90.00
_cell.angle_gamma   90.00
#
_symmetry.space_group_name_H-M   'P 1'
#
loop_
_entity.id
_entity.type
_entity.pdbx_description
1 polymer ?
#
loop_
_entity_poly.entity_id
_entity_poly.type
_entity_poly.pdbx_seq_one_letter_code
_entity_poly.pdbx_strand_id
1 'polypeptide(L)'
;MSEINKYGLSRYVEAAIARLIREEAGYGCVICGALFADYEHIDPEFHEARSHDASKMTLLCGTHHDDVSHYRIHKDDVWDAKRQPYNKREGAVSSRMYHQTETSKIYFGSNAFGSGAVNKLNIGQAAISLYGKPILWFENSDGPNSPIKTCAIFYHKDKKPCAFINRNIFKKEIDEYDIQSIMSRVEIRRAKRDIALKLNFPGRGELSVEYFRMEYENFSVFVDSNGDFNYTDSSGTKLVFSGTSIGALSFSKIPETNRDFLGVR
;
A
#
# COMPACT_ATOMS: atom_id res chain seq x y z
N MET A 1 -12.30 -18.43 -17.01
CA MET A 1 -12.29 -19.83 -16.52
C MET A 1 -11.02 -20.00 -15.72
N SER A 2 -11.08 -20.51 -14.48
CA SER A 2 -9.88 -20.82 -13.71
C SER A 2 -9.12 -21.94 -14.41
N GLU A 3 -7.84 -21.72 -14.73
CA GLU A 3 -6.99 -22.75 -15.28
C GLU A 3 -6.85 -23.89 -14.26
N ILE A 4 -7.12 -25.11 -14.72
CA ILE A 4 -7.04 -26.32 -13.92
C ILE A 4 -5.95 -27.21 -14.53
N ASN A 5 -5.06 -27.75 -13.68
CA ASN A 5 -4.04 -28.67 -14.15
C ASN A 5 -4.59 -30.09 -14.43
N LYS A 6 -3.76 -30.99 -14.92
CA LYS A 6 -4.15 -32.37 -15.29
C LYS A 6 -4.66 -33.22 -14.11
N TYR A 7 -4.43 -32.80 -12.87
CA TYR A 7 -4.92 -33.48 -11.67
C TYR A 7 -6.13 -32.83 -11.04
N GLY A 8 -6.72 -31.82 -11.71
CA GLY A 8 -7.89 -31.08 -11.20
C GLY A 8 -7.57 -29.97 -10.20
N LEU A 9 -6.29 -29.65 -9.98
CA LEU A 9 -5.88 -28.55 -9.11
C LEU A 9 -6.10 -27.22 -9.82
N SER A 10 -6.87 -26.31 -9.19
CA SER A 10 -7.04 -24.93 -9.69
C SER A 10 -5.85 -24.06 -9.30
N ARG A 11 -5.68 -22.89 -9.97
CA ARG A 11 -4.68 -21.90 -9.55
C ARG A 11 -5.05 -21.15 -8.27
N TYR A 12 -6.25 -21.33 -7.76
CA TYR A 12 -6.69 -20.70 -6.53
C TYR A 12 -5.99 -21.37 -5.32
N VAL A 13 -5.15 -20.60 -4.64
CA VAL A 13 -4.49 -21.04 -3.40
C VAL A 13 -5.37 -20.68 -2.21
N GLU A 14 -5.68 -21.66 -1.38
CA GLU A 14 -6.49 -21.46 -0.17
C GLU A 14 -5.87 -20.39 0.74
N ALA A 15 -6.72 -19.56 1.38
CA ALA A 15 -6.28 -18.36 2.11
C ALA A 15 -5.25 -18.63 3.21
N ALA A 16 -5.36 -19.77 3.91
CA ALA A 16 -4.41 -20.14 4.94
C ALA A 16 -3.03 -20.47 4.36
N ILE A 17 -2.99 -21.26 3.28
CA ILE A 17 -1.75 -21.60 2.57
C ILE A 17 -1.14 -20.36 1.93
N ALA A 18 -1.97 -19.55 1.27
CA ALA A 18 -1.56 -18.30 0.64
C ALA A 18 -0.89 -17.34 1.65
N ARG A 19 -1.42 -17.26 2.87
CA ARG A 19 -0.84 -16.47 3.95
C ARG A 19 0.55 -17.00 4.35
N LEU A 20 0.69 -18.31 4.56
CA LEU A 20 1.98 -18.92 4.88
C LEU A 20 3.02 -18.63 3.80
N ILE A 21 2.65 -18.78 2.52
CA ILE A 21 3.56 -18.47 1.42
C ILE A 21 4.01 -17.01 1.47
N ARG A 22 3.09 -16.06 1.72
CA ARG A 22 3.43 -14.63 1.81
C ARG A 22 4.35 -14.35 2.99
N GLU A 23 4.06 -14.90 4.18
CA GLU A 23 4.89 -14.75 5.36
C GLU A 23 6.30 -15.33 5.14
N GLU A 24 6.39 -16.52 4.56
CA GLU A 24 7.67 -17.14 4.23
C GLU A 24 8.47 -16.33 3.21
N ALA A 25 7.82 -15.82 2.17
CA ALA A 25 8.44 -15.03 1.11
C ALA A 25 8.79 -13.57 1.52
N GLY A 26 8.39 -13.11 2.71
CA GLY A 26 8.58 -11.72 3.11
C GLY A 26 7.69 -10.75 2.31
N TYR A 27 6.50 -11.20 1.93
CA TYR A 27 5.43 -10.41 1.29
C TYR A 27 5.78 -9.82 -0.09
N GLY A 28 6.71 -10.43 -0.80
CA GLY A 28 7.08 -10.01 -2.15
C GLY A 28 7.93 -11.05 -2.85
N CYS A 29 8.38 -10.76 -4.06
CA CYS A 29 9.28 -11.63 -4.82
C CYS A 29 10.51 -12.00 -3.97
N VAL A 30 10.76 -13.28 -3.76
CA VAL A 30 11.88 -13.73 -2.90
C VAL A 30 13.24 -13.29 -3.43
N ILE A 31 13.36 -13.08 -4.76
CA ILE A 31 14.61 -12.72 -5.42
C ILE A 31 14.90 -11.21 -5.31
N CYS A 32 13.92 -10.34 -5.62
CA CYS A 32 14.14 -8.89 -5.71
C CYS A 32 13.26 -8.05 -4.79
N GLY A 33 12.39 -8.67 -4.01
CA GLY A 33 11.51 -7.97 -3.08
C GLY A 33 10.32 -7.24 -3.70
N ALA A 34 10.11 -7.32 -5.02
CA ALA A 34 8.99 -6.65 -5.67
C ALA A 34 7.66 -7.01 -5.02
N LEU A 35 6.89 -5.99 -4.62
CA LEU A 35 5.63 -6.14 -3.88
C LEU A 35 4.57 -6.90 -4.68
N PHE A 36 4.46 -6.61 -5.98
CA PHE A 36 3.53 -7.28 -6.88
C PHE A 36 4.16 -8.56 -7.39
N ALA A 37 3.71 -9.69 -6.84
CA ALA A 37 4.26 -11.01 -7.11
C ALA A 37 3.13 -12.05 -7.06
N ASP A 38 3.27 -13.08 -7.88
CA ASP A 38 2.34 -14.19 -7.99
C ASP A 38 2.84 -15.42 -7.22
N TYR A 39 1.92 -16.31 -6.87
CA TYR A 39 2.25 -17.59 -6.24
C TYR A 39 2.87 -18.53 -7.26
N GLU A 40 4.06 -18.99 -6.96
CA GLU A 40 4.84 -19.87 -7.82
C GLU A 40 5.06 -21.25 -7.16
N HIS A 41 4.85 -22.31 -7.95
CA HIS A 41 5.21 -23.67 -7.58
C HIS A 41 6.66 -23.94 -8.01
N ILE A 42 7.57 -24.07 -7.06
CA ILE A 42 8.99 -24.30 -7.35
C ILE A 42 9.19 -25.74 -7.85
N ASP A 43 8.74 -26.72 -7.04
CA ASP A 43 8.85 -28.13 -7.37
C ASP A 43 7.86 -28.95 -6.52
N PRO A 44 6.94 -29.74 -7.14
CA PRO A 44 6.71 -29.82 -8.59
C PRO A 44 6.08 -28.54 -9.17
N GLU A 45 6.31 -28.28 -10.43
CA GLU A 45 5.62 -27.19 -11.15
C GLU A 45 4.11 -27.37 -11.14
N PHE A 46 3.35 -26.28 -11.33
CA PHE A 46 1.89 -26.31 -11.24
C PHE A 46 1.25 -27.43 -12.06
N HIS A 47 1.73 -27.70 -13.26
CA HIS A 47 1.14 -28.73 -14.14
C HIS A 47 1.32 -30.15 -13.60
N GLU A 48 2.30 -30.38 -12.70
CA GLU A 48 2.58 -31.65 -12.03
C GLU A 48 2.12 -31.66 -10.54
N ALA A 49 1.73 -30.52 -10.02
CA ALA A 49 1.29 -30.41 -8.62
C ALA A 49 -0.06 -31.08 -8.37
N ARG A 50 -0.21 -31.75 -7.25
CA ARG A 50 -1.47 -32.37 -6.82
C ARG A 50 -2.17 -31.57 -5.73
N SER A 51 -1.45 -30.65 -5.10
CA SER A 51 -1.96 -29.77 -4.04
C SER A 51 -1.09 -28.52 -3.96
N HIS A 52 -1.62 -27.48 -3.31
CA HIS A 52 -0.84 -26.31 -2.92
C HIS A 52 -0.14 -26.63 -1.60
N ASP A 53 1.18 -26.64 -1.62
CA ASP A 53 2.03 -26.90 -0.45
C ASP A 53 2.95 -25.69 -0.24
N ALA A 54 2.74 -24.93 0.83
CA ALA A 54 3.51 -23.70 1.11
C ALA A 54 5.02 -23.97 1.14
N SER A 55 5.44 -25.17 1.62
CA SER A 55 6.86 -25.53 1.66
C SER A 55 7.51 -25.60 0.28
N LYS A 56 6.70 -25.83 -0.77
CA LYS A 56 7.13 -26.01 -2.18
C LYS A 56 6.75 -24.85 -3.07
N MET A 57 6.17 -23.82 -2.49
CA MET A 57 5.70 -22.62 -3.20
C MET A 57 6.39 -21.36 -2.67
N THR A 58 6.38 -20.32 -3.48
CA THR A 58 6.92 -19.03 -3.11
C THR A 58 6.20 -17.88 -3.83
N LEU A 59 6.75 -16.67 -3.77
CA LEU A 59 6.32 -15.52 -4.55
C LEU A 59 7.40 -15.11 -5.54
N LEU A 60 7.03 -14.96 -6.80
CA LEU A 60 7.88 -14.39 -7.86
C LEU A 60 7.15 -13.25 -8.58
N CYS A 61 7.85 -12.15 -8.85
CA CYS A 61 7.31 -11.11 -9.73
C CYS A 61 7.32 -11.59 -11.20
N GLY A 62 6.53 -10.94 -12.05
CA GLY A 62 6.40 -11.36 -13.46
C GLY A 62 7.74 -11.54 -14.20
N THR A 63 8.73 -10.67 -13.95
CA THR A 63 10.07 -10.80 -14.54
C THR A 63 10.76 -12.08 -14.10
N HIS A 64 10.85 -12.34 -12.79
CA HIS A 64 11.56 -13.53 -12.30
C HIS A 64 10.78 -14.83 -12.57
N HIS A 65 9.44 -14.76 -12.59
CA HIS A 65 8.62 -15.90 -13.02
C HIS A 65 8.94 -16.26 -14.51
N ASP A 66 9.04 -15.25 -15.38
CA ASP A 66 9.43 -15.44 -16.78
C ASP A 66 10.86 -15.98 -16.92
N ASP A 67 11.81 -15.45 -16.13
CA ASP A 67 13.19 -15.90 -16.12
C ASP A 67 13.33 -17.38 -15.70
N VAL A 68 12.57 -17.83 -14.71
CA VAL A 68 12.52 -19.24 -14.31
C VAL A 68 11.88 -20.09 -15.39
N SER A 69 10.76 -19.67 -15.98
CA SER A 69 10.04 -20.38 -17.02
C SER A 69 10.88 -20.58 -18.30
N HIS A 70 11.82 -19.67 -18.56
CA HIS A 70 12.74 -19.74 -19.71
C HIS A 70 14.15 -20.22 -19.33
N TYR A 71 14.33 -20.83 -18.17
CA TYR A 71 15.60 -21.39 -17.69
C TYR A 71 16.76 -20.37 -17.61
N ARG A 72 16.44 -19.06 -17.49
CA ARG A 72 17.44 -18.01 -17.23
C ARG A 72 17.85 -17.96 -15.75
N ILE A 73 16.95 -18.40 -14.88
CA ILE A 73 17.20 -18.63 -13.44
C ILE A 73 16.91 -20.09 -13.15
N HIS A 74 17.81 -20.77 -12.45
CA HIS A 74 17.64 -22.16 -12.07
C HIS A 74 16.72 -22.29 -10.84
N LYS A 75 16.01 -23.42 -10.72
CA LYS A 75 15.12 -23.67 -9.56
C LYS A 75 15.88 -23.67 -8.23
N ASP A 76 17.13 -24.10 -8.23
CA ASP A 76 17.97 -24.06 -7.03
C ASP A 76 18.20 -22.62 -6.54
N ASP A 77 18.35 -21.65 -7.45
CA ASP A 77 18.46 -20.23 -7.11
C ASP A 77 17.18 -19.71 -6.47
N VAL A 78 16.01 -20.21 -6.92
CA VAL A 78 14.72 -19.87 -6.32
C VAL A 78 14.59 -20.48 -4.92
N TRP A 79 15.08 -21.72 -4.71
CA TRP A 79 15.11 -22.34 -3.39
C TRP A 79 16.05 -21.59 -2.43
N ASP A 80 17.21 -21.14 -2.91
CA ASP A 80 18.13 -20.32 -2.11
C ASP A 80 17.49 -18.99 -1.73
N ALA A 81 16.84 -18.33 -2.69
CA ALA A 81 16.10 -17.09 -2.43
C ALA A 81 14.91 -17.31 -1.44
N LYS A 82 14.19 -18.45 -1.52
CA LYS A 82 13.13 -18.82 -0.57
C LYS A 82 13.69 -19.00 0.84
N ARG A 83 14.89 -19.57 1.00
CA ARG A 83 15.54 -19.70 2.31
C ARG A 83 15.94 -18.36 2.93
N GLN A 84 16.27 -17.37 2.11
CA GLN A 84 16.68 -16.03 2.53
C GLN A 84 16.00 -14.94 1.67
N PRO A 85 14.66 -14.75 1.83
CA PRO A 85 13.91 -13.81 1.01
C PRO A 85 14.45 -12.38 1.08
N TYR A 86 14.47 -11.70 -0.07
CA TYR A 86 15.00 -10.34 -0.18
C TYR A 86 14.43 -9.39 0.88
N ASN A 87 13.10 -9.29 0.98
CA ASN A 87 12.45 -8.38 1.92
C ASN A 87 12.71 -8.70 3.39
N LYS A 88 12.90 -9.99 3.74
CA LYS A 88 13.26 -10.38 5.10
C LYS A 88 14.67 -9.93 5.46
N ARG A 89 15.59 -9.94 4.51
CA ARG A 89 16.95 -9.40 4.71
C ARG A 89 16.93 -7.88 4.86
N GLU A 90 16.08 -7.21 4.07
CA GLU A 90 15.92 -5.74 4.12
C GLU A 90 15.04 -5.27 5.30
N GLY A 91 14.31 -6.17 5.97
CA GLY A 91 13.39 -5.85 7.05
C GLY A 91 12.12 -5.09 6.62
N ALA A 92 11.91 -4.89 5.33
CA ALA A 92 10.77 -4.13 4.82
C ALA A 92 10.39 -4.53 3.40
N VAL A 93 9.11 -4.34 3.09
CA VAL A 93 8.56 -4.36 1.72
C VAL A 93 8.61 -2.94 1.17
N SER A 94 9.08 -2.78 -0.06
CA SER A 94 9.16 -1.48 -0.73
C SER A 94 8.69 -1.58 -2.17
N SER A 95 7.95 -0.57 -2.63
CA SER A 95 7.50 -0.48 -4.02
C SER A 95 7.49 0.96 -4.50
N ARG A 96 8.04 1.19 -5.69
CA ARG A 96 7.95 2.50 -6.33
C ARG A 96 6.55 2.71 -6.89
N MET A 97 5.97 3.87 -6.60
CA MET A 97 4.77 4.35 -7.27
C MET A 97 5.19 5.02 -8.58
N TYR A 98 4.64 4.52 -9.70
CA TYR A 98 4.95 5.10 -11.00
C TYR A 98 4.06 6.32 -11.27
N HIS A 99 4.65 7.51 -11.25
CA HIS A 99 4.02 8.75 -11.65
C HIS A 99 4.49 9.12 -13.05
N GLN A 100 3.56 9.37 -13.95
CA GLN A 100 3.85 9.78 -15.33
C GLN A 100 3.51 11.25 -15.60
N THR A 101 3.03 11.99 -14.59
CA THR A 101 2.52 13.34 -14.75
C THR A 101 3.15 14.31 -13.76
N GLU A 102 3.18 15.58 -14.14
CA GLU A 102 3.62 16.68 -13.27
C GLU A 102 2.64 16.96 -12.11
N THR A 103 1.51 16.28 -12.09
CA THR A 103 0.50 16.39 -11.04
C THR A 103 0.24 15.04 -10.42
N SER A 104 0.03 15.01 -9.12
CA SER A 104 -0.35 13.82 -8.38
C SER A 104 -1.73 14.02 -7.77
N LYS A 105 -2.52 12.94 -7.74
CA LYS A 105 -3.82 12.88 -7.07
C LYS A 105 -3.87 11.70 -6.15
N ILE A 106 -4.35 11.93 -4.94
CA ILE A 106 -4.63 10.87 -3.98
C ILE A 106 -6.12 10.91 -3.65
N TYR A 107 -6.75 9.77 -3.80
CA TYR A 107 -8.14 9.58 -3.43
C TYR A 107 -8.22 8.92 -2.05
N PHE A 108 -9.00 9.50 -1.14
CA PHE A 108 -9.46 8.85 0.08
C PHE A 108 -10.95 8.54 -0.10
N GLY A 109 -11.23 7.30 -0.47
CA GLY A 109 -12.55 6.93 -0.94
C GLY A 109 -12.95 7.73 -2.17
N SER A 110 -14.06 8.47 -2.10
CA SER A 110 -14.58 9.32 -3.16
C SER A 110 -13.96 10.74 -3.21
N ASN A 111 -13.10 11.09 -2.24
CA ASN A 111 -12.55 12.44 -2.12
C ASN A 111 -11.15 12.52 -2.69
N ALA A 112 -10.88 13.55 -3.50
CA ALA A 112 -9.60 13.74 -4.17
C ALA A 112 -8.79 14.87 -3.54
N PHE A 113 -7.52 14.59 -3.26
CA PHE A 113 -6.50 15.56 -2.85
C PHE A 113 -5.50 15.71 -3.99
N GLY A 114 -5.32 16.90 -4.48
CA GLY A 114 -4.47 17.18 -5.64
C GLY A 114 -3.26 18.06 -5.33
N SER A 115 -2.17 17.82 -6.05
CA SER A 115 -0.92 18.58 -5.95
C SER A 115 -0.91 19.87 -6.82
N GLY A 116 -2.06 20.34 -7.29
CA GLY A 116 -2.16 21.32 -8.39
C GLY A 116 -1.41 22.65 -8.22
N ALA A 117 -1.05 23.03 -7.00
CA ALA A 117 -0.31 24.27 -6.74
C ALA A 117 1.18 24.08 -6.46
N VAL A 118 1.65 22.86 -6.19
CA VAL A 118 3.00 22.60 -5.68
C VAL A 118 4.08 23.12 -6.61
N ASN A 119 4.08 22.66 -7.86
CA ASN A 119 5.09 23.09 -8.83
C ASN A 119 4.96 24.57 -9.25
N LYS A 120 3.73 25.11 -9.28
CA LYS A 120 3.50 26.51 -9.67
C LYS A 120 4.08 27.49 -8.66
N LEU A 121 4.00 27.14 -7.37
CA LEU A 121 4.43 28.01 -6.27
C LEU A 121 5.81 27.64 -5.74
N ASN A 122 6.42 26.56 -6.24
CA ASN A 122 7.69 25.99 -5.78
C ASN A 122 7.74 25.76 -4.26
N ILE A 123 6.63 25.34 -3.67
CA ILE A 123 6.47 25.05 -2.24
C ILE A 123 5.85 23.68 -2.06
N GLY A 124 6.24 22.97 -0.99
CA GLY A 124 5.56 21.76 -0.56
C GLY A 124 4.14 22.10 -0.07
N GLN A 125 3.21 21.20 -0.26
CA GLN A 125 1.83 21.35 0.16
C GLN A 125 1.40 20.19 1.07
N ALA A 126 1.03 20.50 2.33
CA ALA A 126 0.34 19.54 3.17
C ALA A 126 -1.12 19.44 2.71
N ALA A 127 -1.53 18.23 2.29
CA ALA A 127 -2.91 17.95 1.90
C ALA A 127 -3.76 17.56 3.11
N ILE A 128 -3.20 16.79 4.04
CA ILE A 128 -3.83 16.47 5.32
C ILE A 128 -2.82 16.70 6.44
N SER A 129 -3.19 17.52 7.42
CA SER A 129 -2.41 17.74 8.63
C SER A 129 -3.27 17.51 9.87
N LEU A 130 -2.71 16.79 10.85
CA LEU A 130 -3.31 16.56 12.15
C LEU A 130 -2.37 17.13 13.22
N TYR A 131 -2.86 18.04 14.08
CA TYR A 131 -2.06 18.71 15.11
C TYR A 131 -0.78 19.38 14.57
N GLY A 132 -0.87 19.96 13.38
CA GLY A 132 0.30 20.58 12.72
C GLY A 132 1.31 19.59 12.13
N LYS A 133 1.07 18.28 12.22
CA LYS A 133 1.90 17.26 11.56
C LYS A 133 1.28 16.87 10.22
N PRO A 134 2.00 16.96 9.11
CA PRO A 134 1.51 16.48 7.83
C PRO A 134 1.39 14.96 7.85
N ILE A 135 0.23 14.46 7.46
CA ILE A 135 -0.06 13.03 7.30
C ILE A 135 -0.02 12.65 5.84
N LEU A 136 -0.48 13.56 4.97
CA LEU A 136 -0.35 13.48 3.53
C LEU A 136 0.16 14.83 3.02
N TRP A 137 1.25 14.80 2.26
CA TRP A 137 1.81 16.01 1.66
C TRP A 137 2.43 15.73 0.29
N PHE A 138 2.60 16.81 -0.46
CA PHE A 138 3.29 16.80 -1.73
C PHE A 138 4.55 17.66 -1.65
N GLU A 139 5.64 17.19 -2.21
CA GLU A 139 6.89 17.93 -2.37
C GLU A 139 7.14 18.22 -3.85
N ASN A 140 7.96 19.24 -4.12
CA ASN A 140 8.33 19.60 -5.48
C ASN A 140 8.99 18.44 -6.22
N SER A 141 8.82 18.44 -7.54
CA SER A 141 9.60 17.58 -8.43
C SER A 141 11.09 17.93 -8.40
N ASP A 142 11.94 16.99 -8.83
CA ASP A 142 13.40 17.23 -8.92
C ASP A 142 13.79 18.08 -10.12
N GLY A 143 12.89 18.39 -11.02
CA GLY A 143 13.12 19.20 -12.20
C GLY A 143 11.98 19.13 -13.21
N PRO A 144 12.13 19.77 -14.36
CA PRO A 144 11.16 19.72 -15.45
C PRO A 144 10.87 18.26 -15.86
N ASN A 145 9.62 17.93 -16.08
CA ASN A 145 9.16 16.58 -16.44
C ASN A 145 9.42 15.50 -15.40
N SER A 146 9.82 15.87 -14.19
CA SER A 146 9.89 14.93 -13.06
C SER A 146 8.56 14.91 -12.29
N PRO A 147 8.16 13.76 -11.74
CA PRO A 147 6.90 13.64 -11.01
C PRO A 147 6.95 14.44 -9.71
N ILE A 148 5.81 14.96 -9.30
CA ILE A 148 5.58 15.44 -7.93
C ILE A 148 5.87 14.31 -6.95
N LYS A 149 6.49 14.61 -5.84
CA LYS A 149 6.76 13.66 -4.78
C LYS A 149 5.59 13.61 -3.82
N THR A 150 4.96 12.45 -3.75
CA THR A 150 3.91 12.16 -2.79
C THR A 150 4.50 11.54 -1.54
N CYS A 151 4.09 12.05 -0.39
CA CYS A 151 4.49 11.56 0.92
C CYS A 151 3.25 11.33 1.78
N ALA A 152 3.20 10.22 2.51
CA ALA A 152 2.13 9.91 3.44
C ALA A 152 2.61 9.04 4.60
N ILE A 153 1.95 9.17 5.75
CA ILE A 153 2.12 8.29 6.91
C ILE A 153 0.73 7.73 7.24
N PHE A 154 0.60 6.42 7.24
CA PHE A 154 -0.62 5.74 7.63
C PHE A 154 -0.45 5.17 9.03
N TYR A 155 -1.33 5.58 9.95
CA TYR A 155 -1.39 5.00 11.29
C TYR A 155 -2.55 4.02 11.36
N HIS A 156 -2.42 3.00 12.15
CA HIS A 156 -3.52 2.10 12.47
C HIS A 156 -4.30 2.60 13.70
N LYS A 157 -5.41 1.94 14.01
CA LYS A 157 -6.25 2.26 15.19
C LYS A 157 -5.51 2.16 16.54
N ASP A 158 -4.36 1.49 16.59
CA ASP A 158 -3.49 1.41 17.77
C ASP A 158 -2.48 2.58 17.87
N LYS A 159 -2.65 3.59 17.01
CA LYS A 159 -1.82 4.81 16.93
C LYS A 159 -0.38 4.56 16.46
N LYS A 160 -0.05 3.36 15.98
CA LYS A 160 1.26 3.04 15.42
C LYS A 160 1.28 3.25 13.90
N PRO A 161 2.39 3.73 13.33
CA PRO A 161 2.55 3.75 11.89
C PRO A 161 2.45 2.32 11.33
N CYS A 162 1.62 2.12 10.31
CA CYS A 162 1.49 0.82 9.65
C CYS A 162 2.10 0.79 8.26
N ALA A 163 2.21 1.94 7.59
CA ALA A 163 2.86 2.07 6.29
C ALA A 163 3.24 3.52 6.01
N PHE A 164 4.14 3.73 5.06
CA PHE A 164 4.62 5.04 4.63
C PHE A 164 4.62 5.14 3.12
N ILE A 165 4.49 6.36 2.62
CA ILE A 165 4.93 6.73 1.28
C ILE A 165 5.97 7.85 1.46
N ASN A 166 7.17 7.61 1.00
CA ASN A 166 8.26 8.58 1.04
C ASN A 166 8.71 8.88 -0.39
N ARG A 167 8.39 10.07 -0.88
CA ARG A 167 8.76 10.53 -2.23
C ARG A 167 8.44 9.50 -3.31
N ASN A 168 7.19 9.09 -3.36
CA ASN A 168 6.67 8.10 -4.31
C ASN A 168 7.19 6.66 -4.10
N ILE A 169 7.76 6.35 -2.95
CA ILE A 169 8.15 5.00 -2.57
C ILE A 169 7.26 4.55 -1.41
N PHE A 170 6.40 3.59 -1.67
CA PHE A 170 5.68 2.87 -0.62
C PHE A 170 6.66 2.01 0.17
N LYS A 171 6.55 2.03 1.49
CA LYS A 171 7.34 1.20 2.39
C LYS A 171 6.49 0.71 3.56
N LYS A 172 6.64 -0.58 3.87
CA LYS A 172 6.05 -1.24 5.03
C LYS A 172 7.09 -2.13 5.68
N GLU A 173 7.37 -1.93 6.96
CA GLU A 173 8.23 -2.82 7.72
C GLU A 173 7.59 -4.21 7.87
N ILE A 174 8.40 -5.25 7.87
CA ILE A 174 7.93 -6.61 8.13
C ILE A 174 7.73 -6.76 9.63
N ASP A 175 6.48 -6.98 10.02
CA ASP A 175 6.05 -7.15 11.39
C ASP A 175 4.90 -8.20 11.46
N GLU A 176 4.00 -8.08 12.42
CA GLU A 176 2.86 -8.97 12.62
C GLU A 176 1.74 -8.83 11.57
N TYR A 177 1.81 -7.84 10.67
CA TYR A 177 0.79 -7.60 9.66
C TYR A 177 1.01 -8.46 8.41
N ASP A 178 -0.06 -9.08 7.93
CA ASP A 178 -0.10 -9.72 6.62
C ASP A 178 -0.22 -8.66 5.53
N ILE A 179 0.60 -8.77 4.50
CA ILE A 179 0.59 -7.88 3.33
C ILE A 179 0.22 -8.72 2.12
N GLN A 180 -0.88 -8.35 1.48
CA GLN A 180 -1.35 -9.01 0.26
C GLN A 180 -1.38 -8.02 -0.89
N SER A 181 -0.73 -8.37 -1.99
CA SER A 181 -0.82 -7.65 -3.26
C SER A 181 -1.60 -8.47 -4.28
N ILE A 182 -2.57 -7.84 -4.97
CA ILE A 182 -3.34 -8.44 -6.05
C ILE A 182 -3.53 -7.39 -7.13
N MET A 183 -3.03 -7.65 -8.35
CA MET A 183 -3.03 -6.68 -9.44
C MET A 183 -2.36 -5.36 -9.02
N SER A 184 -3.13 -4.26 -8.96
CA SER A 184 -2.65 -2.94 -8.52
C SER A 184 -2.98 -2.62 -7.05
N ARG A 185 -3.57 -3.56 -6.31
CA ARG A 185 -4.02 -3.35 -4.93
C ARG A 185 -3.08 -3.95 -3.92
N VAL A 186 -2.95 -3.26 -2.80
CA VAL A 186 -2.23 -3.71 -1.61
C VAL A 186 -3.18 -3.64 -0.43
N GLU A 187 -3.31 -4.75 0.29
CA GLU A 187 -4.06 -4.82 1.53
C GLU A 187 -3.12 -5.19 2.67
N ILE A 188 -3.17 -4.40 3.75
CA ILE A 188 -2.43 -4.64 4.98
C ILE A 188 -3.46 -4.98 6.05
N ARG A 189 -3.31 -6.13 6.71
CA ARG A 189 -4.22 -6.59 7.75
C ARG A 189 -3.47 -7.21 8.93
N ARG A 190 -3.98 -6.98 10.13
CA ARG A 190 -3.48 -7.64 11.35
C ARG A 190 -4.11 -9.01 11.55
N ALA A 191 -5.39 -9.14 11.18
CA ALA A 191 -6.16 -10.39 11.24
C ALA A 191 -7.22 -10.42 10.13
N LYS A 192 -7.90 -11.57 9.95
CA LYS A 192 -8.89 -11.78 8.88
C LYS A 192 -9.95 -10.67 8.74
N ARG A 193 -10.32 -10.00 9.85
CA ARG A 193 -11.31 -8.90 9.87
C ARG A 193 -10.74 -7.58 10.38
N ASP A 194 -9.43 -7.51 10.56
CA ASP A 194 -8.74 -6.33 11.08
C ASP A 194 -7.83 -5.76 10.00
N ILE A 195 -8.47 -5.07 9.05
CA ILE A 195 -7.80 -4.41 7.94
C ILE A 195 -7.30 -3.05 8.42
N ALA A 196 -6.02 -2.79 8.25
CA ALA A 196 -5.40 -1.52 8.56
C ALA A 196 -5.45 -0.54 7.38
N LEU A 197 -5.20 -1.03 6.17
CA LEU A 197 -5.05 -0.19 4.99
C LEU A 197 -5.35 -0.99 3.72
N LYS A 198 -6.09 -0.36 2.77
CA LYS A 198 -6.18 -0.82 1.38
C LYS A 198 -5.79 0.31 0.46
N LEU A 199 -4.79 0.05 -0.35
CA LEU A 199 -4.31 0.96 -1.38
C LEU A 199 -4.55 0.36 -2.76
N ASN A 200 -4.83 1.22 -3.73
CA ASN A 200 -4.85 0.86 -5.14
C ASN A 200 -3.96 1.85 -5.91
N PHE A 201 -3.10 1.33 -6.75
CA PHE A 201 -2.15 2.06 -7.59
C PHE A 201 -2.61 1.99 -9.06
N PRO A 202 -3.64 2.74 -9.47
CA PRO A 202 -4.22 2.62 -10.81
C PRO A 202 -3.27 3.11 -11.92
N GLY A 203 -2.14 3.68 -11.57
CA GLY A 203 -1.17 4.28 -12.49
C GLY A 203 -1.40 5.77 -12.73
N ARG A 204 -0.66 6.36 -13.65
CA ARG A 204 -0.77 7.77 -14.06
C ARG A 204 -0.65 8.81 -12.93
N GLY A 205 0.12 8.50 -11.87
CA GLY A 205 0.30 9.41 -10.74
C GLY A 205 -0.88 9.47 -9.78
N GLU A 206 -1.74 8.48 -9.82
CA GLU A 206 -2.88 8.35 -8.92
C GLU A 206 -2.63 7.29 -7.87
N LEU A 207 -3.10 7.54 -6.66
CA LEU A 207 -3.18 6.61 -5.56
C LEU A 207 -4.60 6.66 -5.00
N SER A 208 -5.22 5.50 -4.81
CA SER A 208 -6.50 5.41 -4.12
C SER A 208 -6.33 4.71 -2.78
N VAL A 209 -6.72 5.38 -1.71
CA VAL A 209 -6.88 4.82 -0.37
C VAL A 209 -8.33 4.32 -0.29
N GLU A 210 -8.52 3.03 -0.61
CA GLU A 210 -9.87 2.41 -0.67
C GLU A 210 -10.42 2.10 0.72
N TYR A 211 -9.54 1.80 1.67
CA TYR A 211 -9.87 1.60 3.07
C TYR A 211 -8.73 2.10 3.94
N PHE A 212 -9.10 2.80 4.98
CA PHE A 212 -8.17 3.37 5.93
C PHE A 212 -8.93 3.66 7.22
N ARG A 213 -8.37 3.26 8.34
CA ARG A 213 -8.86 3.63 9.64
C ARG A 213 -7.68 3.89 10.56
N MET A 214 -7.51 5.14 10.91
CA MET A 214 -6.40 5.61 11.71
C MET A 214 -6.93 6.29 12.97
N GLU A 215 -6.25 6.05 14.07
CA GLU A 215 -6.32 6.89 15.25
C GLU A 215 -4.97 7.56 15.44
N TYR A 216 -5.00 8.87 15.63
CA TYR A 216 -3.83 9.67 15.92
C TYR A 216 -4.16 10.68 17.00
N GLU A 217 -3.43 10.63 18.11
CA GLU A 217 -3.78 11.38 19.33
C GLU A 217 -5.24 11.09 19.75
N ASN A 218 -6.10 12.10 19.70
CA ASN A 218 -7.52 11.99 20.05
C ASN A 218 -8.44 12.10 18.82
N PHE A 219 -7.88 11.95 17.62
CA PHE A 219 -8.64 11.96 16.37
C PHE A 219 -8.82 10.57 15.83
N SER A 220 -9.99 10.32 15.25
CA SER A 220 -10.26 9.18 14.39
C SER A 220 -10.50 9.68 12.99
N VAL A 221 -9.76 9.13 12.03
CA VAL A 221 -9.88 9.44 10.59
C VAL A 221 -10.04 8.14 9.84
N PHE A 222 -11.07 8.02 9.01
CA PHE A 222 -11.31 6.80 8.27
C PHE A 222 -12.07 7.02 6.96
N VAL A 223 -11.93 6.10 6.03
CA VAL A 223 -12.78 5.96 4.85
C VAL A 223 -13.78 4.84 5.14
N ASP A 224 -15.06 5.14 5.03
CA ASP A 224 -16.13 4.17 5.29
C ASP A 224 -16.51 3.34 4.05
N SER A 225 -17.50 2.46 4.20
CA SER A 225 -17.96 1.59 3.12
C SER A 225 -18.61 2.32 1.94
N ASN A 226 -19.04 3.56 2.13
CA ASN A 226 -19.60 4.42 1.10
C ASN A 226 -18.52 5.19 0.34
N GLY A 227 -17.26 5.11 0.80
CA GLY A 227 -16.16 5.90 0.28
C GLY A 227 -16.10 7.31 0.85
N ASP A 228 -16.82 7.60 1.93
CA ASP A 228 -16.79 8.90 2.58
C ASP A 228 -15.58 9.01 3.50
N PHE A 229 -14.90 10.16 3.45
CA PHE A 229 -13.81 10.49 4.36
C PHE A 229 -14.39 11.09 5.63
N ASN A 230 -14.19 10.42 6.73
CA ASN A 230 -14.75 10.76 8.03
C ASN A 230 -13.64 11.22 8.98
N TYR A 231 -13.94 12.26 9.74
CA TYR A 231 -13.13 12.77 10.83
C TYR A 231 -13.97 12.86 12.11
N THR A 232 -13.39 12.47 13.23
CA THR A 232 -14.00 12.64 14.55
C THR A 232 -12.94 13.07 15.55
N ASP A 233 -13.19 14.13 16.33
CA ASP A 233 -12.29 14.61 17.37
C ASP A 233 -12.66 14.08 18.77
N SER A 234 -11.87 14.44 19.76
CA SER A 234 -12.09 14.06 21.17
C SER A 234 -13.37 14.64 21.80
N SER A 235 -13.93 15.68 21.19
CA SER A 235 -15.21 16.28 21.64
C SER A 235 -16.42 15.57 21.04
N GLY A 236 -16.18 14.62 20.09
CA GLY A 236 -17.23 13.95 19.33
C GLY A 236 -17.71 14.74 18.11
N THR A 237 -17.06 15.85 17.76
CA THR A 237 -17.34 16.59 16.52
C THR A 237 -17.01 15.70 15.33
N LYS A 238 -17.98 15.54 14.42
CA LYS A 238 -17.84 14.73 13.22
C LYS A 238 -17.92 15.60 11.98
N LEU A 239 -16.98 15.36 11.06
CA LEU A 239 -17.02 15.93 9.72
C LEU A 239 -16.98 14.78 8.71
N VAL A 240 -17.81 14.89 7.68
CA VAL A 240 -17.91 13.89 6.60
C VAL A 240 -17.76 14.61 5.29
N PHE A 241 -16.89 14.10 4.45
CA PHE A 241 -16.63 14.60 3.10
C PHE A 241 -16.97 13.51 2.08
N SER A 242 -17.84 13.84 1.13
CA SER A 242 -18.32 12.93 0.09
C SER A 242 -18.09 13.52 -1.29
N GLY A 243 -17.39 12.81 -2.17
CA GLY A 243 -17.22 13.16 -3.58
C GLY A 243 -16.60 14.52 -3.86
N THR A 244 -15.73 15.01 -2.97
CA THR A 244 -15.21 16.38 -3.00
C THR A 244 -13.76 16.41 -3.49
N SER A 245 -13.40 17.43 -4.26
CA SER A 245 -11.99 17.75 -4.53
C SER A 245 -11.50 18.72 -3.46
N ILE A 246 -10.49 18.31 -2.70
CA ILE A 246 -10.00 19.02 -1.52
C ILE A 246 -8.57 19.48 -1.79
N GLY A 247 -8.30 20.78 -1.61
CA GLY A 247 -6.94 21.32 -1.72
C GLY A 247 -6.09 20.94 -0.52
N ALA A 248 -6.60 21.20 0.68
CA ALA A 248 -5.95 20.83 1.93
C ALA A 248 -6.98 20.72 3.06
N LEU A 249 -6.71 19.82 4.02
CA LEU A 249 -7.41 19.72 5.29
C LEU A 249 -6.38 19.84 6.43
N SER A 250 -6.61 20.77 7.33
CA SER A 250 -5.79 20.93 8.53
C SER A 250 -6.67 20.86 9.77
N PHE A 251 -6.40 19.91 10.63
CA PHE A 251 -7.05 19.74 11.91
C PHE A 251 -6.03 20.13 12.98
N SER A 252 -6.28 21.24 13.65
CA SER A 252 -5.44 21.71 14.77
C SER A 252 -6.07 21.36 16.10
N LYS A 253 -5.24 21.19 17.13
CA LYS A 253 -5.72 21.16 18.51
C LYS A 253 -6.31 22.54 18.78
N ILE A 254 -7.52 22.59 19.34
CA ILE A 254 -8.10 23.86 19.80
C ILE A 254 -7.18 24.40 20.89
N PRO A 255 -6.48 25.52 20.68
CA PRO A 255 -5.87 26.21 21.78
C PRO A 255 -7.01 26.65 22.73
N GLU A 256 -6.80 26.63 24.00
CA GLU A 256 -7.77 27.16 24.99
C GLU A 256 -8.13 28.62 24.74
N THR A 257 -7.58 29.25 23.73
CA THR A 257 -7.87 30.61 23.26
C THR A 257 -8.36 30.58 21.81
N ASN A 258 -9.63 30.51 21.65
CA ASN A 258 -10.53 30.98 20.56
C ASN A 258 -9.94 31.30 19.16
N ARG A 259 -9.14 30.45 18.49
CA ARG A 259 -8.85 30.61 17.05
C ARG A 259 -8.60 29.27 16.41
N ASP A 260 -9.67 28.64 15.99
CA ASP A 260 -9.59 27.40 15.25
C ASP A 260 -9.86 27.61 13.78
N PHE A 261 -8.99 27.05 12.98
CA PHE A 261 -9.17 27.03 11.55
C PHE A 261 -9.35 25.58 11.07
N LEU A 262 -10.57 25.24 10.70
CA LEU A 262 -10.79 24.33 9.60
C LEU A 262 -10.30 25.08 8.35
N GLY A 263 -9.02 24.88 8.00
CA GLY A 263 -8.48 25.43 6.77
C GLY A 263 -8.93 24.57 5.59
N VAL A 264 -10.16 24.77 5.12
CA VAL A 264 -10.54 24.33 3.77
C VAL A 264 -10.03 25.45 2.86
N ARG A 265 -8.94 25.24 2.17
CA ARG A 265 -8.45 26.11 1.11
C ARG A 265 -8.45 25.37 -0.22
#